data_f1d6c5f58d01b4719a13c1a5e3d55439
#
_entry.id   f1d6c5f58d01b4719a13c1a5e3d55439
#
_cell.length_a   1.000
_cell.length_b   1.000
_cell.length_c   1.000
_cell.angle_alpha   90.00
_cell.angle_beta   90.00
_cell.angle_gamma   90.00
#
_symmetry.space_group_name_H-M   'P 1'
#
loop_
_entity.id
_entity.type
_entity.pdbx_description
1 polymer ?
#
loop_
_entity_poly.entity_id
_entity_poly.type
_entity_poly.pdbx_seq_one_letter_code
_entity_poly.pdbx_strand_id
1 'polypeptide(L)'
;DSGGARIQEGVNSLAGYGEIFYRNTLASGVIPQISIILGPCAGGAVYSPALTDFVFVVDKISKMFITGPEVIKTVLGEEISMEDLGGARVQAEMTGNAHFYAHSEAECFEQVKRLVTYIPWNNRKKADPFSVIPSRSEVALEQIIPAESNKPYDVRDIIRAVCDGSDF
;
A
#
# COMPACT_ATOMS: atom_id res chain seq x y z
N ASP A 1 -12.01 -7.61 0.56
CA ASP A 1 -11.75 -8.90 -0.06
C ASP A 1 -12.79 -9.23 -1.12
N SER A 2 -12.39 -9.92 -2.17
CA SER A 2 -13.29 -10.35 -3.26
C SER A 2 -12.56 -11.34 -4.18
N GLY A 3 -13.29 -12.34 -4.68
CA GLY A 3 -12.79 -13.29 -5.68
C GLY A 3 -12.73 -12.74 -7.11
N GLY A 4 -13.11 -11.49 -7.33
CA GLY A 4 -13.15 -10.87 -8.65
C GLY A 4 -14.50 -10.99 -9.35
N ALA A 5 -14.49 -10.81 -10.67
CA ALA A 5 -15.69 -10.89 -11.49
C ALA A 5 -16.29 -12.31 -11.50
N ARG A 6 -17.58 -12.39 -11.30
CA ARG A 6 -18.29 -13.67 -11.28
C ARG A 6 -18.47 -14.21 -12.70
N ILE A 7 -17.74 -15.29 -13.01
CA ILE A 7 -17.70 -15.85 -14.39
C ILE A 7 -19.09 -16.22 -14.90
N GLN A 8 -19.98 -16.71 -14.02
CA GLN A 8 -21.35 -17.10 -14.36
C GLN A 8 -22.21 -15.93 -14.85
N GLU A 9 -21.87 -14.71 -14.51
CA GLU A 9 -22.55 -13.48 -14.95
C GLU A 9 -21.96 -12.91 -16.25
N GLY A 10 -20.87 -13.49 -16.75
CA GLY A 10 -20.26 -13.14 -18.03
C GLY A 10 -19.89 -11.66 -18.13
N VAL A 11 -20.25 -11.04 -19.24
CA VAL A 11 -19.90 -9.65 -19.56
C VAL A 11 -20.47 -8.64 -18.55
N ASN A 12 -21.62 -8.96 -17.92
CA ASN A 12 -22.25 -8.05 -16.97
C ASN A 12 -21.39 -7.82 -15.72
N SER A 13 -20.73 -8.87 -15.21
CA SER A 13 -19.82 -8.71 -14.07
C SER A 13 -18.57 -7.92 -14.43
N LEU A 14 -18.05 -8.07 -15.64
CA LEU A 14 -16.93 -7.26 -16.14
C LEU A 14 -17.33 -5.79 -16.31
N ALA A 15 -18.53 -5.51 -16.82
CA ALA A 15 -19.06 -4.16 -16.92
C ALA A 15 -19.16 -3.49 -15.53
N GLY A 16 -19.58 -4.24 -14.50
CA GLY A 16 -19.60 -3.75 -13.11
C GLY A 16 -18.23 -3.32 -12.62
N TYR A 17 -17.18 -4.09 -12.88
CA TYR A 17 -15.80 -3.68 -12.57
C TYR A 17 -15.36 -2.47 -13.39
N GLY A 18 -15.74 -2.39 -14.66
CA GLY A 18 -15.48 -1.22 -15.50
C GLY A 18 -16.01 0.08 -14.88
N GLU A 19 -17.21 0.03 -14.29
CA GLU A 19 -17.80 1.17 -13.57
C GLU A 19 -17.01 1.55 -12.30
N ILE A 20 -16.46 0.58 -11.58
CA ILE A 20 -15.60 0.84 -10.42
C ILE A 20 -14.31 1.52 -10.88
N PHE A 21 -13.64 0.98 -11.90
CA PHE A 21 -12.39 1.54 -12.42
C PHE A 21 -12.57 2.95 -12.97
N TYR A 22 -13.69 3.18 -13.67
CA TYR A 22 -14.04 4.50 -14.16
C TYR A 22 -14.15 5.52 -13.03
N ARG A 23 -14.80 5.16 -11.91
CA ARG A 23 -14.89 6.04 -10.74
C ARG A 23 -13.54 6.24 -10.06
N ASN A 24 -12.72 5.21 -9.93
CA ASN A 24 -11.36 5.36 -9.42
C ASN A 24 -10.56 6.38 -10.25
N THR A 25 -10.63 6.29 -11.58
CA THR A 25 -9.90 7.22 -12.45
C THR A 25 -10.42 8.65 -12.37
N LEU A 26 -11.74 8.84 -12.28
CA LEU A 26 -12.32 10.18 -12.10
C LEU A 26 -12.00 10.79 -10.73
N ALA A 27 -11.85 9.97 -9.70
CA ALA A 27 -11.50 10.41 -8.36
C ALA A 27 -10.00 10.66 -8.16
N SER A 28 -9.16 10.11 -9.04
CA SER A 28 -7.70 10.23 -8.97
C SER A 28 -7.26 11.70 -9.02
N GLY A 29 -6.47 12.12 -8.04
CA GLY A 29 -6.03 13.51 -7.87
C GLY A 29 -7.13 14.48 -7.42
N VAL A 30 -8.37 14.01 -7.18
CA VAL A 30 -9.49 14.83 -6.69
C VAL A 30 -9.71 14.60 -5.19
N ILE A 31 -9.77 13.35 -4.79
CA ILE A 31 -9.88 12.91 -3.39
C ILE A 31 -8.86 11.79 -3.13
N PRO A 32 -8.36 11.64 -1.90
CA PRO A 32 -7.54 10.49 -1.53
C PRO A 32 -8.34 9.19 -1.65
N GLN A 33 -7.72 8.19 -2.26
CA GLN A 33 -8.28 6.85 -2.40
C GLN A 33 -7.42 5.87 -1.62
N ILE A 34 -7.99 5.20 -0.63
CA ILE A 34 -7.28 4.29 0.27
C ILE A 34 -7.93 2.91 0.16
N SER A 35 -7.12 1.91 -0.16
CA SER A 35 -7.52 0.50 -0.19
C SER A 35 -6.94 -0.23 1.01
N ILE A 36 -7.80 -0.96 1.72
CA ILE A 36 -7.41 -1.81 2.85
C ILE A 36 -7.78 -3.24 2.49
N ILE A 37 -6.79 -4.10 2.38
CA ILE A 37 -6.97 -5.50 1.99
C ILE A 37 -7.08 -6.36 3.25
N LEU A 38 -8.27 -6.87 3.53
CA LEU A 38 -8.57 -7.67 4.73
C LEU A 38 -9.01 -9.09 4.38
N GLY A 39 -8.42 -9.67 3.36
CA GLY A 39 -8.70 -11.02 2.90
C GLY A 39 -8.18 -11.27 1.50
N PRO A 40 -8.64 -12.34 0.83
CA PRO A 40 -8.30 -12.61 -0.56
C PRO A 40 -8.87 -11.53 -1.48
N CYS A 41 -8.01 -10.99 -2.35
CA CYS A 41 -8.35 -10.01 -3.36
C CYS A 41 -7.78 -10.49 -4.71
N ALA A 42 -8.64 -11.03 -5.56
CA ALA A 42 -8.22 -11.76 -6.76
C ALA A 42 -8.93 -11.27 -8.02
N GLY A 43 -8.30 -11.48 -9.17
CA GLY A 43 -8.86 -11.17 -10.48
C GLY A 43 -9.19 -9.69 -10.63
N GLY A 44 -10.40 -9.36 -11.12
CA GLY A 44 -10.85 -7.97 -11.30
C GLY A 44 -10.84 -7.14 -10.01
N ALA A 45 -10.98 -7.77 -8.85
CA ALA A 45 -10.99 -7.09 -7.56
C ALA A 45 -9.63 -6.51 -7.18
N VAL A 46 -8.52 -7.05 -7.69
CA VAL A 46 -7.17 -6.56 -7.36
C VAL A 46 -6.78 -5.32 -8.17
N TYR A 47 -7.43 -5.08 -9.30
CA TYR A 47 -7.14 -3.91 -10.13
C TYR A 47 -7.58 -2.60 -9.47
N SER A 48 -8.74 -2.59 -8.79
CA SER A 48 -9.22 -1.37 -8.11
C SER A 48 -8.24 -0.88 -7.03
N PRO A 49 -7.76 -1.69 -6.10
CA PRO A 49 -6.69 -1.30 -5.18
C PRO A 49 -5.45 -0.75 -5.87
N ALA A 50 -5.02 -1.37 -6.98
CA ALA A 50 -3.85 -0.91 -7.73
C ALA A 50 -4.05 0.46 -8.42
N LEU A 51 -5.30 0.92 -8.56
CA LEU A 51 -5.65 2.24 -9.08
C LEU A 51 -5.81 3.31 -7.98
N THR A 52 -5.74 2.92 -6.71
CA THR A 52 -5.87 3.84 -5.58
C THR A 52 -4.52 4.41 -5.15
N ASP A 53 -4.54 5.48 -4.35
CA ASP A 53 -3.31 6.18 -3.96
C ASP A 53 -2.52 5.43 -2.89
N PHE A 54 -3.21 4.74 -1.98
CA PHE A 54 -2.60 4.01 -0.89
C PHE A 54 -3.20 2.63 -0.71
N VAL A 55 -2.34 1.63 -0.54
CA VAL A 55 -2.73 0.24 -0.32
C VAL A 55 -2.15 -0.24 1.00
N PHE A 56 -3.02 -0.72 1.88
CA PHE A 56 -2.69 -1.31 3.17
C PHE A 56 -2.92 -2.81 3.14
N VAL A 57 -1.98 -3.55 3.69
CA VAL A 57 -2.06 -5.01 3.83
C VAL A 57 -1.79 -5.44 5.26
N VAL A 58 -2.42 -6.54 5.66
CA VAL A 58 -2.31 -7.12 7.00
C VAL A 58 -1.69 -8.51 6.91
N ASP A 59 -0.68 -8.77 7.75
CA ASP A 59 0.07 -10.03 7.79
C ASP A 59 -0.87 -11.24 7.86
N LYS A 60 -0.58 -12.25 7.05
CA LYS A 60 -1.33 -13.52 6.95
C LYS A 60 -2.81 -13.40 6.54
N ILE A 61 -3.39 -12.20 6.55
CA ILE A 61 -4.78 -11.94 6.18
C ILE A 61 -4.87 -11.56 4.71
N SER A 62 -4.14 -10.52 4.30
CA SER A 62 -4.21 -9.97 2.94
C SER A 62 -3.59 -10.89 1.91
N LYS A 63 -4.29 -11.08 0.81
CA LYS A 63 -3.81 -11.79 -0.37
C LYS A 63 -4.19 -11.00 -1.61
N MET A 64 -3.23 -10.69 -2.47
CA MET A 64 -3.46 -9.97 -3.72
C MET A 64 -2.80 -10.70 -4.88
N PHE A 65 -3.58 -11.17 -5.84
CA PHE A 65 -3.07 -11.80 -7.05
C PHE A 65 -4.09 -11.71 -8.21
N ILE A 66 -3.61 -11.71 -9.43
CA ILE A 66 -4.46 -11.69 -10.62
C ILE A 66 -5.15 -13.04 -10.79
N THR A 67 -4.39 -14.14 -10.67
CA THR A 67 -4.89 -15.51 -10.73
C THR A 67 -4.44 -16.29 -9.50
N GLY A 68 -5.32 -17.13 -8.96
CA GLY A 68 -5.02 -17.93 -7.78
C GLY A 68 -4.11 -19.14 -8.05
N PRO A 69 -3.63 -19.81 -6.99
CA PRO A 69 -2.72 -20.96 -7.10
C PRO A 69 -3.23 -22.10 -7.98
N GLU A 70 -4.53 -22.37 -7.96
CA GLU A 70 -5.12 -23.45 -8.77
C GLU A 70 -4.99 -23.20 -10.28
N VAL A 71 -5.10 -21.94 -10.71
CA VAL A 71 -4.91 -21.57 -12.11
C VAL A 71 -3.43 -21.73 -12.50
N ILE A 72 -2.52 -21.30 -11.64
CA ILE A 72 -1.07 -21.43 -11.84
C ILE A 72 -0.70 -22.92 -11.95
N LYS A 73 -1.19 -23.75 -11.05
CA LYS A 73 -0.99 -25.20 -11.09
C LYS A 73 -1.49 -25.82 -12.40
N THR A 74 -2.66 -25.39 -12.86
CA THR A 74 -3.27 -25.94 -14.10
C THR A 74 -2.52 -25.50 -15.35
N VAL A 75 -2.05 -24.25 -15.40
CA VAL A 75 -1.42 -23.67 -16.61
C VAL A 75 0.08 -23.90 -16.67
N LEU A 76 0.77 -23.72 -15.53
CA LEU A 76 2.23 -23.81 -15.45
C LEU A 76 2.74 -25.10 -14.82
N GLY A 77 1.87 -25.88 -14.17
CA GLY A 77 2.27 -27.09 -13.42
C GLY A 77 3.00 -26.78 -12.11
N GLU A 78 2.99 -25.54 -11.65
CA GLU A 78 3.70 -25.10 -10.45
C GLU A 78 2.76 -25.09 -9.22
N GLU A 79 3.25 -25.60 -8.11
CA GLU A 79 2.54 -25.53 -6.83
C GLU A 79 3.09 -24.37 -6.01
N ILE A 80 2.22 -23.42 -5.69
CA ILE A 80 2.55 -22.23 -4.89
C ILE A 80 1.42 -21.98 -3.88
N SER A 81 1.77 -21.56 -2.66
CA SER A 81 0.78 -21.17 -1.67
C SER A 81 0.19 -19.78 -1.99
N MET A 82 -1.02 -19.47 -1.46
CA MET A 82 -1.57 -18.11 -1.57
C MET A 82 -0.67 -17.07 -0.91
N GLU A 83 0.03 -17.46 0.16
CA GLU A 83 0.96 -16.57 0.89
C GLU A 83 2.17 -16.24 0.05
N ASP A 84 2.80 -17.24 -0.57
CA ASP A 84 4.00 -17.04 -1.38
C ASP A 84 3.68 -16.37 -2.72
N LEU A 85 2.46 -16.58 -3.26
CA LEU A 85 2.03 -15.96 -4.50
C LEU A 85 1.72 -14.48 -4.35
N GLY A 86 1.03 -14.09 -3.29
CA GLY A 86 0.57 -12.71 -3.16
C GLY A 86 0.15 -12.32 -1.74
N GLY A 87 0.79 -12.92 -0.73
CA GLY A 87 0.58 -12.55 0.66
C GLY A 87 1.02 -11.13 0.97
N ALA A 88 0.63 -10.62 2.13
CA ALA A 88 0.91 -9.25 2.55
C ALA A 88 2.39 -8.88 2.43
N ARG A 89 3.26 -9.79 2.87
CA ARG A 89 4.71 -9.58 2.83
C ARG A 89 5.25 -9.52 1.40
N VAL A 90 4.73 -10.37 0.50
CA VAL A 90 5.11 -10.34 -0.92
C VAL A 90 4.74 -8.98 -1.53
N GLN A 91 3.56 -8.46 -1.22
CA GLN A 91 3.09 -7.18 -1.75
C GLN A 91 3.85 -5.97 -1.19
N ALA A 92 4.29 -6.04 0.04
CA ALA A 92 5.02 -4.95 0.68
C ALA A 92 6.53 -4.95 0.38
N GLU A 93 7.18 -6.12 0.45
CA GLU A 93 8.64 -6.22 0.41
C GLU A 93 9.19 -6.59 -0.98
N MET A 94 8.44 -7.35 -1.79
CA MET A 94 8.94 -7.87 -3.06
C MET A 94 8.37 -7.11 -4.27
N THR A 95 7.06 -6.86 -4.30
CA THR A 95 6.44 -6.21 -5.46
C THR A 95 6.29 -4.70 -5.30
N GLY A 96 6.24 -4.21 -4.05
CA GLY A 96 6.02 -2.79 -3.76
C GLY A 96 4.60 -2.29 -4.08
N ASN A 97 3.63 -3.17 -4.30
CA ASN A 97 2.24 -2.78 -4.54
C ASN A 97 1.54 -2.29 -3.27
N ALA A 98 1.94 -2.78 -2.09
CA ALA A 98 1.44 -2.30 -0.82
C ALA A 98 2.35 -1.22 -0.25
N HIS A 99 1.76 -0.11 0.14
CA HIS A 99 2.47 1.03 0.75
C HIS A 99 2.64 0.85 2.25
N PHE A 100 1.70 0.17 2.90
CA PHE A 100 1.69 -0.04 4.33
C PHE A 100 1.44 -1.51 4.67
N TYR A 101 2.23 -2.01 5.60
CA TYR A 101 2.13 -3.35 6.13
C TYR A 101 1.83 -3.28 7.63
N ALA A 102 0.84 -4.04 8.08
CA ALA A 102 0.45 -4.13 9.47
C ALA A 102 0.46 -5.58 9.96
N HIS A 103 0.77 -5.79 11.23
CA HIS A 103 0.74 -7.12 11.86
C HIS A 103 -0.66 -7.54 12.32
N SER A 104 -1.59 -6.60 12.38
CA SER A 104 -2.99 -6.83 12.75
C SER A 104 -3.94 -5.84 12.10
N GLU A 105 -5.23 -6.17 12.03
CA GLU A 105 -6.26 -5.25 11.56
C GLU A 105 -6.33 -3.97 12.42
N ALA A 106 -6.19 -4.10 13.73
CA ALA A 106 -6.20 -2.95 14.64
C ALA A 106 -5.05 -1.98 14.33
N GLU A 107 -3.84 -2.49 14.14
CA GLU A 107 -2.68 -1.69 13.72
C GLU A 107 -2.91 -1.04 12.35
N CYS A 108 -3.45 -1.79 11.40
CA CYS A 108 -3.77 -1.28 10.08
C CYS A 108 -4.73 -0.08 10.16
N PHE A 109 -5.79 -0.17 10.95
CA PHE A 109 -6.73 0.94 11.12
C PHE A 109 -6.10 2.15 11.80
N GLU A 110 -5.18 1.97 12.74
CA GLU A 110 -4.44 3.10 13.32
C GLU A 110 -3.50 3.75 12.30
N GLN A 111 -2.81 2.96 11.47
CA GLN A 111 -2.00 3.49 10.37
C GLN A 111 -2.84 4.29 9.37
N VAL A 112 -4.03 3.80 9.00
CA VAL A 112 -4.97 4.51 8.11
C VAL A 112 -5.42 5.83 8.73
N LYS A 113 -5.86 5.83 10.00
CA LYS A 113 -6.24 7.06 10.71
C LYS A 113 -5.11 8.07 10.72
N ARG A 114 -3.89 7.61 10.98
CA ARG A 114 -2.70 8.43 10.96
C ARG A 114 -2.44 9.02 9.58
N LEU A 115 -2.45 8.22 8.51
CA LEU A 115 -2.28 8.70 7.14
C LEU A 115 -3.29 9.83 6.82
N VAL A 116 -4.55 9.65 7.18
CA VAL A 116 -5.63 10.63 6.93
C VAL A 116 -5.38 11.97 7.62
N THR A 117 -4.57 12.02 8.69
CA THR A 117 -4.20 13.29 9.33
C THR A 117 -3.18 14.09 8.51
N TYR A 118 -2.40 13.47 7.63
CA TYR A 118 -1.35 14.13 6.83
C TYR A 118 -1.86 14.63 5.48
N ILE A 119 -2.91 14.02 4.94
CA ILE A 119 -3.38 14.31 3.59
C ILE A 119 -4.64 15.17 3.59
N PRO A 120 -4.81 16.09 2.63
CA PRO A 120 -6.02 16.90 2.52
C PRO A 120 -7.19 16.04 2.02
N TRP A 121 -8.42 16.37 2.43
CA TRP A 121 -9.64 15.66 2.05
C TRP A 121 -9.99 15.75 0.56
N ASN A 122 -9.43 16.72 -0.14
CA ASN A 122 -9.61 16.89 -1.59
C ASN A 122 -8.57 17.88 -2.13
N ASN A 123 -8.45 17.96 -3.45
CA ASN A 123 -7.49 18.81 -4.15
C ASN A 123 -7.75 20.33 -4.04
N ARG A 124 -8.87 20.76 -3.46
CA ARG A 124 -9.18 22.17 -3.22
C ARG A 124 -8.70 22.68 -1.86
N LYS A 125 -8.30 21.77 -0.98
CA LYS A 125 -7.73 22.09 0.34
C LYS A 125 -6.24 21.77 0.34
N LYS A 126 -5.47 22.61 1.01
CA LYS A 126 -4.09 22.26 1.39
C LYS A 126 -4.13 21.43 2.67
N ALA A 127 -3.11 20.60 2.88
CA ALA A 127 -2.90 19.95 4.17
C ALA A 127 -2.80 21.04 5.26
N ASP A 128 -3.42 20.78 6.39
CA ASP A 128 -3.29 21.69 7.55
C ASP A 128 -1.83 21.64 8.01
N PRO A 129 -1.18 22.80 8.21
CA PRO A 129 0.16 22.80 8.74
C PRO A 129 0.13 22.22 10.15
N PHE A 130 0.85 21.14 10.37
CA PHE A 130 1.12 20.68 11.72
C PHE A 130 1.90 21.79 12.46
N SER A 131 1.66 21.91 13.75
CA SER A 131 2.48 22.77 14.60
C SER A 131 3.94 22.35 14.42
N VAL A 132 4.76 23.29 13.94
CA VAL A 132 6.19 23.03 13.69
C VAL A 132 6.83 22.53 14.98
N ILE A 133 7.16 21.25 15.00
CA ILE A 133 8.02 20.70 16.05
C ILE A 133 9.41 21.27 15.76
N PRO A 134 10.04 22.01 16.70
CA PRO A 134 11.40 22.52 16.48
C PRO A 134 12.31 21.38 16.03
N SER A 135 13.02 21.57 14.91
CA SER A 135 13.92 20.56 14.39
C SER A 135 14.90 20.12 15.49
N ARG A 136 15.06 18.82 15.66
CA ARG A 136 16.12 18.30 16.50
C ARG A 136 17.46 18.78 15.91
N SER A 137 18.37 19.20 16.77
CA SER A 137 19.60 19.91 16.45
C SER A 137 20.32 19.37 15.20
N GLU A 138 20.76 20.29 14.34
CA GLU A 138 21.58 20.04 13.14
C GLU A 138 22.84 19.17 13.41
N VAL A 139 23.31 19.11 14.65
CA VAL A 139 24.45 18.32 15.10
C VAL A 139 24.33 16.81 14.82
N ALA A 140 23.12 16.27 14.73
CA ALA A 140 22.93 14.86 14.47
C ALA A 140 23.21 14.46 13.02
N LEU A 141 22.91 15.32 12.04
CA LEU A 141 23.05 15.01 10.61
C LEU A 141 24.51 14.88 10.18
N GLU A 142 25.39 15.75 10.66
CA GLU A 142 26.83 15.71 10.35
C GLU A 142 27.52 14.45 10.87
N GLN A 143 26.94 13.79 11.88
CA GLN A 143 27.50 12.57 12.48
C GLN A 143 27.01 11.29 11.79
N ILE A 144 25.93 11.34 11.02
CA ILE A 144 25.35 10.17 10.35
C ILE A 144 26.18 9.79 9.12
N ILE A 145 26.65 10.78 8.37
CA ILE A 145 27.41 10.56 7.15
C ILE A 145 28.88 10.46 7.49
N PRO A 146 29.54 9.31 7.24
CA PRO A 146 30.96 9.18 7.45
C PRO A 146 31.78 10.15 6.60
N ALA A 147 32.84 10.70 7.14
CA ALA A 147 33.78 11.55 6.40
C ALA A 147 34.50 10.77 5.28
N GLU A 148 34.68 9.48 5.48
CA GLU A 148 35.30 8.59 4.50
C GLU A 148 34.26 8.09 3.48
N SER A 149 34.47 8.41 2.20
CA SER A 149 33.58 8.10 1.09
C SER A 149 33.35 6.59 0.85
N ASN A 150 34.18 5.73 1.38
CA ASN A 150 34.08 4.28 1.25
C ASN A 150 33.37 3.58 2.42
N LYS A 151 32.90 4.33 3.41
CA LYS A 151 32.13 3.77 4.52
C LYS A 151 30.63 3.83 4.22
N PRO A 152 29.91 2.71 4.31
CA PRO A 152 28.46 2.70 4.17
C PRO A 152 27.79 3.35 5.39
N TYR A 153 26.61 3.93 5.17
CA TYR A 153 25.72 4.41 6.23
C TYR A 153 24.27 4.03 5.89
N ASP A 154 23.41 4.02 6.90
CA ASP A 154 21.98 3.73 6.69
C ASP A 154 21.23 5.05 6.41
N VAL A 155 20.71 5.19 5.18
CA VAL A 155 19.94 6.37 4.78
C VAL A 155 18.70 6.59 5.65
N ARG A 156 18.14 5.52 6.26
CA ARG A 156 17.00 5.62 7.18
C ARG A 156 17.29 6.47 8.40
N ASP A 157 18.55 6.51 8.85
CA ASP A 157 18.95 7.37 9.97
C ASP A 157 18.89 8.86 9.61
N ILE A 158 19.21 9.20 8.35
CA ILE A 158 19.00 10.56 7.82
C ILE A 158 17.52 10.89 7.78
N ILE A 159 16.69 9.99 7.22
CA ILE A 159 15.25 10.18 7.13
C ILE A 159 14.64 10.40 8.52
N ARG A 160 15.00 9.56 9.51
CA ARG A 160 14.52 9.71 10.90
C ARG A 160 14.95 11.02 11.54
N ALA A 161 16.14 11.53 11.18
CA ALA A 161 16.63 12.78 11.72
C ALA A 161 15.94 14.02 11.11
N VAL A 162 15.44 13.90 9.87
CA VAL A 162 14.77 14.99 9.13
C VAL A 162 13.26 14.97 9.34
N CYS A 163 12.64 13.79 9.48
CA CYS A 163 11.20 13.68 9.65
C CYS A 163 10.75 14.07 11.07
N ASP A 164 9.63 14.77 11.18
CA ASP A 164 9.02 15.16 12.44
C ASP A 164 8.67 13.93 13.28
N GLY A 165 9.15 13.89 14.52
CA GLY A 165 8.94 12.76 15.42
C GLY A 165 9.69 11.47 15.02
N SER A 166 10.62 11.53 14.06
CA SER A 166 11.32 10.37 13.48
C SER A 166 10.37 9.35 12.83
N ASP A 167 9.29 9.83 12.28
CA ASP A 167 8.20 9.06 11.73
C ASP A 167 8.26 9.04 10.19
N PHE A 168 8.44 7.83 9.62
CA PHE A 168 8.46 7.62 8.17
C PHE A 168 8.11 6.17 7.80
#